data_50b72b849f8ff969bbc30648de9f0aaf
#
_entry.id   50b72b849f8ff969bbc30648de9f0aaf
#
_cell.length_a   1.000
_cell.length_b   1.000
_cell.length_c   1.000
_cell.angle_alpha   90.00
_cell.angle_beta   90.00
_cell.angle_gamma   90.00
#
_symmetry.space_group_name_H-M   'P 1'
#
loop_
_entity.id
_entity.type
_entity.pdbx_description
1 polymer ?
#
loop_
_entity_poly.entity_id
_entity_poly.type
_entity_poly.pdbx_seq_one_letter_code
_entity_poly.pdbx_strand_id
1 'polypeptide(L)'
;MSKYIFTIILSLFFINSSIAQTHLLDQGTVLSEREVVNGLDVPWEIKWGPDNHIWVTERSGQISRINVETGEQFPILNLIAQLYDSGESGLLGMEIHPDFNNGAPYVFLAYTYGSQGNASEKIVYYEYDAEQDALINETVIIDGIDGNSTHIGCRLLAVDNTTLLITTGDAQNWNASQDVNALTGKTLRVNIDKDSDDFGSPKSDNPNPNSYVYSIGHRNAQGLAVAPNGIVYSSEHGPNNDDELNIIESNLNYGWPNVQGFCDDFADMYYADDLSSSFSENDYCEENNIVEPLWSSGSSSTIAPSDIIWYDHPSIPEFQNSLLMTVLKAKKLVRFTFNEAGDVIDTETDFFQYEWGRLRDICVAPNGKIYLATNGNSWPSQGPNEIIELWNDDYVYAATFYCTLEGCVEVSDGMGEFSSIDDCTNACTTPTSISENSEKTFSFYPNPNSTEGQLLFNIDADPFHLQIMNIQGQLVHEQKVENRRLNLNGLIENGVYFIKANSYNGKLIIK
;
A
#
# COMPACT_ATOMS: atom_id res chain seq x y z
N MET A 1 43.89 -9.41 55.91
CA MET A 1 43.90 -10.07 54.58
C MET A 1 42.46 -10.24 54.12
N SER A 2 41.94 -9.27 53.40
CA SER A 2 40.57 -9.33 52.87
C SER A 2 40.62 -9.88 51.42
N LYS A 3 39.94 -11.03 51.19
CA LYS A 3 39.83 -11.66 49.87
C LYS A 3 38.60 -11.06 49.16
N TYR A 4 38.78 -10.31 48.11
CA TYR A 4 37.70 -9.92 47.20
C TYR A 4 37.46 -11.10 46.24
N ILE A 5 36.26 -11.63 46.27
CA ILE A 5 35.73 -12.60 45.28
C ILE A 5 35.10 -11.77 44.16
N PHE A 6 35.70 -11.82 42.96
CA PHE A 6 35.09 -11.26 41.76
C PHE A 6 34.14 -12.33 41.17
N THR A 7 32.83 -12.06 41.23
CA THR A 7 31.83 -12.91 40.55
C THR A 7 31.69 -12.38 39.12
N ILE A 8 32.16 -13.13 38.16
CA ILE A 8 31.92 -12.88 36.74
C ILE A 8 30.50 -13.38 36.42
N ILE A 9 29.59 -12.48 36.15
CA ILE A 9 28.26 -12.80 35.60
C ILE A 9 28.43 -13.00 34.09
N LEU A 10 28.41 -14.25 33.67
CA LEU A 10 28.40 -14.63 32.25
C LEU A 10 26.93 -14.51 31.76
N SER A 11 26.60 -13.44 31.08
CA SER A 11 25.32 -13.29 30.39
C SER A 11 25.29 -14.20 29.17
N LEU A 12 24.62 -15.35 29.30
CA LEU A 12 24.26 -16.17 28.16
C LEU A 12 23.22 -15.45 27.32
N PHE A 13 23.64 -14.89 26.20
CA PHE A 13 22.72 -14.54 25.13
C PHE A 13 22.20 -15.84 24.53
N PHE A 14 20.98 -16.22 24.85
CA PHE A 14 20.26 -17.21 24.07
C PHE A 14 19.89 -16.54 22.72
N ILE A 15 20.63 -16.90 21.68
CA ILE A 15 20.15 -16.70 20.32
C ILE A 15 19.01 -17.71 20.15
N ASN A 16 17.78 -17.25 20.28
CA ASN A 16 16.62 -17.99 19.81
C ASN A 16 16.72 -18.01 18.27
N SER A 17 17.36 -19.02 17.71
CA SER A 17 17.11 -19.38 16.32
C SER A 17 15.69 -19.97 16.28
N SER A 18 14.68 -19.15 16.00
CA SER A 18 13.41 -19.67 15.53
C SER A 18 13.72 -20.43 14.25
N ILE A 19 13.43 -21.73 14.25
CA ILE A 19 13.41 -22.49 12.99
C ILE A 19 12.29 -21.85 12.18
N ALA A 20 12.60 -21.28 11.02
CA ALA A 20 11.59 -20.77 10.11
C ALA A 20 10.64 -21.92 9.78
N GLN A 21 9.35 -21.68 9.91
CA GLN A 21 8.35 -22.64 9.43
C GLN A 21 8.46 -22.68 7.90
N THR A 22 8.23 -23.85 7.31
CA THR A 22 8.35 -24.02 5.86
C THR A 22 7.10 -24.67 5.29
N HIS A 23 6.74 -24.29 4.07
CA HIS A 23 5.59 -24.80 3.35
C HIS A 23 6.03 -25.40 2.01
N LEU A 24 5.73 -26.67 1.79
CA LEU A 24 5.97 -27.34 0.52
C LEU A 24 4.80 -27.12 -0.42
N LEU A 25 5.05 -26.49 -1.57
CA LEU A 25 4.07 -26.30 -2.63
C LEU A 25 3.98 -27.55 -3.55
N ASP A 26 2.93 -27.62 -4.38
CA ASP A 26 2.56 -28.79 -5.17
C ASP A 26 3.63 -29.24 -6.18
N GLN A 27 4.42 -28.30 -6.71
CA GLN A 27 5.48 -28.61 -7.69
C GLN A 27 6.86 -28.74 -7.04
N GLY A 28 6.94 -28.63 -5.73
CA GLY A 28 8.14 -28.91 -4.96
C GLY A 28 8.90 -27.69 -4.45
N THR A 29 8.44 -26.46 -4.71
CA THR A 29 9.01 -25.26 -4.09
C THR A 29 8.75 -25.28 -2.59
N VAL A 30 9.78 -25.00 -1.80
CA VAL A 30 9.68 -24.86 -0.34
C VAL A 30 9.72 -23.38 0.00
N LEU A 31 8.63 -22.87 0.56
CA LEU A 31 8.58 -21.50 1.06
C LEU A 31 8.98 -21.48 2.53
N SER A 32 9.85 -20.55 2.87
CA SER A 32 10.11 -20.14 4.25
C SER A 32 9.11 -19.07 4.68
N GLU A 33 8.83 -19.04 5.99
CA GLU A 33 7.87 -18.12 6.62
C GLU A 33 8.54 -17.35 7.75
N ARG A 34 8.14 -16.09 7.90
CA ARG A 34 8.49 -15.25 9.05
C ARG A 34 7.36 -14.30 9.41
N GLU A 35 7.06 -14.15 10.71
CA GLU A 35 6.31 -13.01 11.20
C GLU A 35 7.17 -11.76 11.09
N VAL A 36 6.70 -10.75 10.36
CA VAL A 36 7.35 -9.44 10.22
C VAL A 36 7.01 -8.56 11.42
N VAL A 37 5.73 -8.48 11.73
CA VAL A 37 5.17 -7.65 12.82
C VAL A 37 3.86 -8.24 13.30
N ASN A 38 3.54 -8.05 14.58
CA ASN A 38 2.26 -8.44 15.18
C ASN A 38 1.65 -7.30 16.00
N GLY A 39 0.42 -7.52 16.48
CA GLY A 39 -0.27 -6.57 17.34
C GLY A 39 -0.86 -5.36 16.63
N LEU A 40 -1.02 -5.42 15.30
CA LEU A 40 -1.72 -4.41 14.51
C LEU A 40 -3.21 -4.36 14.89
N ASP A 41 -3.84 -3.18 14.74
CA ASP A 41 -5.26 -3.02 15.02
C ASP A 41 -6.11 -3.21 13.75
N VAL A 42 -6.31 -4.48 13.38
CA VAL A 42 -7.05 -4.89 12.17
C VAL A 42 -6.48 -4.24 10.91
N PRO A 43 -5.26 -4.67 10.46
CA PRO A 43 -4.71 -4.18 9.20
C PRO A 43 -5.70 -4.46 8.07
N TRP A 44 -5.97 -3.44 7.23
CA TRP A 44 -6.95 -3.58 6.15
C TRP A 44 -6.29 -3.59 4.78
N GLU A 45 -5.33 -2.70 4.54
CA GLU A 45 -4.54 -2.61 3.31
C GLU A 45 -3.07 -2.67 3.65
N ILE A 46 -2.29 -3.44 2.90
CA ILE A 46 -0.84 -3.42 2.91
C ILE A 46 -0.30 -3.21 1.49
N LYS A 47 0.61 -2.27 1.33
CA LYS A 47 1.27 -1.99 0.06
C LYS A 47 2.79 -2.02 0.22
N TRP A 48 3.47 -2.55 -0.77
CA TRP A 48 4.93 -2.35 -0.84
C TRP A 48 5.20 -0.90 -1.23
N GLY A 49 5.83 -0.17 -0.32
CA GLY A 49 6.09 1.26 -0.47
C GLY A 49 7.33 1.56 -1.32
N PRO A 50 7.44 2.78 -1.82
CA PRO A 50 8.55 3.25 -2.66
C PRO A 50 9.89 3.37 -1.89
N ASP A 51 9.87 3.15 -0.59
CA ASP A 51 10.97 3.24 0.36
C ASP A 51 11.40 1.87 0.93
N ASN A 52 10.98 0.78 0.30
CA ASN A 52 11.21 -0.60 0.73
C ASN A 52 10.64 -0.93 2.13
N HIS A 53 9.55 -0.27 2.51
CA HIS A 53 8.76 -0.59 3.69
C HIS A 53 7.38 -1.09 3.25
N ILE A 54 6.72 -1.84 4.12
CA ILE A 54 5.29 -2.07 3.95
C ILE A 54 4.55 -0.87 4.54
N TRP A 55 3.70 -0.27 3.75
CA TRP A 55 2.75 0.73 4.20
C TRP A 55 1.46 0.02 4.58
N VAL A 56 0.88 0.34 5.74
CA VAL A 56 -0.29 -0.36 6.26
C VAL A 56 -1.33 0.63 6.77
N THR A 57 -2.60 0.38 6.42
CA THR A 57 -3.75 1.00 7.08
C THR A 57 -4.28 0.08 8.16
N GLU A 58 -4.48 0.62 9.35
CA GLU A 58 -5.19 -0.04 10.43
C GLU A 58 -6.61 0.53 10.51
N ARG A 59 -7.62 -0.32 10.58
CA ARG A 59 -9.03 0.07 10.47
C ARG A 59 -9.43 1.14 11.47
N SER A 60 -8.83 1.15 12.66
CA SER A 60 -9.03 2.18 13.68
C SER A 60 -8.54 3.57 13.29
N GLY A 61 -7.71 3.72 12.25
CA GLY A 61 -7.32 5.01 11.70
C GLY A 61 -5.84 5.36 11.72
N GLN A 62 -4.97 4.43 12.02
CA GLN A 62 -3.53 4.64 11.92
C GLN A 62 -3.01 4.19 10.56
N ILE A 63 -2.07 4.95 10.01
CA ILE A 63 -1.22 4.54 8.89
C ILE A 63 0.21 4.52 9.37
N SER A 64 0.89 3.41 9.09
CA SER A 64 2.31 3.23 9.44
C SER A 64 3.10 2.70 8.26
N ARG A 65 4.40 2.99 8.25
CA ARG A 65 5.39 2.29 7.44
C ARG A 65 6.07 1.25 8.32
N ILE A 66 6.25 0.05 7.84
CA ILE A 66 6.85 -1.06 8.59
C ILE A 66 8.15 -1.47 7.89
N ASN A 67 9.24 -1.40 8.63
CA ASN A 67 10.52 -1.95 8.17
C ASN A 67 10.44 -3.48 8.18
N VAL A 68 10.54 -4.10 7.01
CA VAL A 68 10.35 -5.56 6.88
C VAL A 68 11.44 -6.37 7.55
N GLU A 69 12.65 -5.84 7.74
CA GLU A 69 13.76 -6.56 8.38
C GLU A 69 13.67 -6.54 9.91
N THR A 70 13.16 -5.44 10.49
CA THR A 70 13.15 -5.24 11.95
C THR A 70 11.76 -5.35 12.57
N GLY A 71 10.69 -5.24 11.77
CA GLY A 71 9.32 -5.12 12.26
C GLY A 71 9.00 -3.77 12.91
N GLU A 72 9.93 -2.79 12.85
CA GLU A 72 9.72 -1.47 13.43
C GLU A 72 8.65 -0.69 12.65
N GLN A 73 7.70 -0.10 13.41
CA GLN A 73 6.59 0.67 12.88
C GLN A 73 6.87 2.16 12.99
N PHE A 74 6.66 2.90 11.91
CA PHE A 74 6.77 4.35 11.82
C PHE A 74 5.39 4.93 11.49
N PRO A 75 4.61 5.40 12.49
CA PRO A 75 3.32 6.02 12.23
C PRO A 75 3.49 7.33 11.45
N ILE A 76 2.76 7.45 10.33
CA ILE A 76 2.84 8.62 9.42
C ILE A 76 1.52 9.40 9.32
N LEU A 77 0.39 8.84 9.78
CA LEU A 77 -0.89 9.53 9.86
C LEU A 77 -1.77 8.89 10.94
N ASN A 78 -2.60 9.72 11.60
CA ASN A 78 -3.61 9.25 12.56
C ASN A 78 -4.95 9.96 12.34
N LEU A 79 -5.97 9.18 11.97
CA LEU A 79 -7.33 9.63 11.68
C LEU A 79 -8.36 9.18 12.73
N ILE A 80 -7.96 8.52 13.82
CA ILE A 80 -8.85 7.88 14.81
C ILE A 80 -10.00 8.80 15.25
N ALA A 81 -9.76 10.09 15.45
CA ALA A 81 -10.79 11.04 15.90
C ALA A 81 -11.81 11.44 14.82
N GLN A 82 -11.57 11.07 13.55
CA GLN A 82 -12.36 11.50 12.39
C GLN A 82 -13.25 10.38 11.85
N LEU A 83 -12.97 9.13 12.23
CA LEU A 83 -13.57 7.96 11.61
C LEU A 83 -14.90 7.56 12.26
N TYR A 84 -15.73 6.91 11.45
CA TYR A 84 -16.74 5.99 11.92
C TYR A 84 -16.16 4.56 11.81
N ASP A 85 -15.67 4.04 12.94
CA ASP A 85 -15.11 2.68 13.05
C ASP A 85 -16.13 1.76 13.73
N SER A 86 -16.89 1.03 12.94
CA SER A 86 -17.89 0.07 13.41
C SER A 86 -18.09 -1.06 12.41
N GLY A 87 -17.99 -2.29 12.85
CA GLY A 87 -18.13 -3.45 11.96
C GLY A 87 -17.00 -3.54 10.95
N GLU A 88 -17.30 -3.35 9.66
CA GLU A 88 -16.31 -3.32 8.56
C GLU A 88 -15.78 -1.90 8.30
N SER A 89 -16.47 -0.88 8.80
CA SER A 89 -16.14 0.54 8.59
C SER A 89 -14.89 0.97 9.35
N GLY A 90 -14.27 2.05 8.92
CA GLY A 90 -13.05 2.63 9.47
C GLY A 90 -12.14 3.21 8.40
N LEU A 91 -10.84 3.18 8.63
CA LEU A 91 -9.81 3.44 7.61
C LEU A 91 -9.54 2.13 6.86
N LEU A 92 -9.75 2.12 5.55
CA LEU A 92 -9.80 0.93 4.75
C LEU A 92 -8.72 0.96 3.65
N GLY A 93 -9.10 1.26 2.41
CA GLY A 93 -8.20 1.19 1.27
C GLY A 93 -7.12 2.27 1.26
N MET A 94 -6.00 1.92 0.71
CA MET A 94 -4.87 2.80 0.44
C MET A 94 -4.24 2.47 -0.91
N GLU A 95 -3.88 3.49 -1.67
CA GLU A 95 -3.07 3.31 -2.88
C GLU A 95 -1.99 4.40 -2.94
N ILE A 96 -0.80 4.03 -3.38
CA ILE A 96 0.32 4.95 -3.56
C ILE A 96 0.40 5.32 -5.04
N HIS A 97 0.49 6.61 -5.33
CA HIS A 97 0.57 7.06 -6.71
C HIS A 97 1.78 6.43 -7.44
N PRO A 98 1.62 5.85 -8.65
CA PRO A 98 2.75 5.21 -9.35
C PRO A 98 3.94 6.14 -9.61
N ASP A 99 3.71 7.45 -9.79
CA ASP A 99 4.75 8.48 -9.92
C ASP A 99 5.19 9.08 -8.58
N PHE A 100 5.03 8.37 -7.46
CA PHE A 100 5.36 8.87 -6.11
C PHE A 100 6.78 9.46 -6.05
N ASN A 101 7.78 8.74 -6.53
CA ASN A 101 9.17 9.21 -6.60
C ASN A 101 9.44 10.18 -7.75
N ASN A 102 8.47 10.41 -8.65
CA ASN A 102 8.59 11.21 -9.86
C ASN A 102 7.73 12.49 -9.81
N GLY A 103 7.54 13.04 -8.62
CA GLY A 103 6.89 14.34 -8.41
C GLY A 103 5.41 14.29 -8.06
N ALA A 104 4.86 13.11 -7.78
CA ALA A 104 3.52 12.93 -7.24
C ALA A 104 3.55 12.12 -5.92
N PRO A 105 4.11 12.65 -4.82
CA PRO A 105 4.21 11.93 -3.55
C PRO A 105 2.83 11.81 -2.88
N TYR A 106 1.85 11.32 -3.62
CA TYR A 106 0.46 11.24 -3.20
C TYR A 106 0.10 9.83 -2.72
N VAL A 107 -0.69 9.79 -1.64
CA VAL A 107 -1.26 8.56 -1.09
C VAL A 107 -2.77 8.73 -1.02
N PHE A 108 -3.49 7.90 -1.75
CA PHE A 108 -4.94 7.86 -1.78
C PHE A 108 -5.46 7.01 -0.63
N LEU A 109 -6.53 7.45 0.01
CA LEU A 109 -7.17 6.76 1.12
C LEU A 109 -8.68 6.72 0.92
N ALA A 110 -9.30 5.61 1.33
CA ALA A 110 -10.74 5.46 1.44
C ALA A 110 -11.09 5.17 2.90
N TYR A 111 -12.04 5.94 3.46
CA TYR A 111 -12.46 5.75 4.84
C TYR A 111 -13.88 6.24 5.12
N THR A 112 -14.46 5.71 6.19
CA THR A 112 -15.79 6.10 6.64
C THR A 112 -15.73 7.09 7.80
N TYR A 113 -16.68 8.01 7.82
CA TYR A 113 -16.83 9.03 8.85
C TYR A 113 -18.31 9.23 9.23
N GLY A 114 -18.58 10.06 10.22
CA GLY A 114 -19.95 10.31 10.69
C GLY A 114 -20.31 9.50 11.92
N SER A 115 -21.49 8.84 11.92
CA SER A 115 -21.98 8.08 13.06
C SER A 115 -22.97 6.99 12.63
N GLN A 116 -23.29 6.08 13.55
CA GLN A 116 -24.28 5.03 13.28
C GLN A 116 -25.60 5.58 12.73
N GLY A 117 -26.03 5.08 11.59
CA GLY A 117 -27.24 5.52 10.89
C GLY A 117 -27.08 6.84 10.10
N ASN A 118 -25.91 7.43 10.09
CA ASN A 118 -25.53 8.60 9.32
C ASN A 118 -24.02 8.55 8.98
N ALA A 119 -23.55 7.38 8.59
CA ALA A 119 -22.18 7.19 8.15
C ALA A 119 -22.07 7.54 6.65
N SER A 120 -20.92 8.06 6.28
CA SER A 120 -20.55 8.30 4.88
C SER A 120 -19.14 7.81 4.65
N GLU A 121 -18.83 7.49 3.40
CA GLU A 121 -17.48 7.19 2.92
C GLU A 121 -16.94 8.37 2.12
N LYS A 122 -15.65 8.59 2.18
CA LYS A 122 -14.96 9.53 1.31
C LYS A 122 -13.63 8.99 0.80
N ILE A 123 -13.24 9.50 -0.34
CA ILE A 123 -11.96 9.25 -1.00
C ILE A 123 -11.15 10.54 -0.96
N VAL A 124 -9.94 10.44 -0.45
CA VAL A 124 -9.02 11.58 -0.32
C VAL A 124 -7.64 11.20 -0.84
N TYR A 125 -6.79 12.20 -1.04
CA TYR A 125 -5.35 11.96 -1.07
C TYR A 125 -4.63 12.88 -0.10
N TYR A 126 -3.47 12.40 0.35
CA TYR A 126 -2.49 13.13 1.14
C TYR A 126 -1.20 13.27 0.37
N GLU A 127 -0.44 14.29 0.67
CA GLU A 127 0.93 14.46 0.22
C GLU A 127 1.89 13.90 1.29
N TYR A 128 2.87 13.10 0.88
CA TYR A 128 3.90 12.61 1.79
C TYR A 128 5.03 13.64 1.90
N ASP A 129 5.27 14.12 3.11
CA ASP A 129 6.39 14.98 3.47
C ASP A 129 7.54 14.12 4.02
N ALA A 130 8.59 13.96 3.22
CA ALA A 130 9.75 13.14 3.58
C ALA A 130 10.63 13.79 4.68
N GLU A 131 10.52 15.11 4.94
CA GLU A 131 11.27 15.78 6.01
C GLU A 131 10.61 15.53 7.37
N GLN A 132 9.29 15.48 7.39
CA GLN A 132 8.49 15.23 8.59
C GLN A 132 8.20 13.74 8.81
N ASP A 133 8.42 12.91 7.79
CA ASP A 133 7.98 11.52 7.73
C ASP A 133 6.48 11.40 8.03
N ALA A 134 5.66 12.13 7.29
CA ALA A 134 4.23 12.24 7.57
C ALA A 134 3.41 12.46 6.30
N LEU A 135 2.16 12.01 6.33
CA LEU A 135 1.14 12.37 5.37
C LEU A 135 0.47 13.69 5.80
N ILE A 136 0.53 14.70 4.92
CA ILE A 136 0.03 16.06 5.17
C ILE A 136 -0.94 16.50 4.06
N ASN A 137 -1.61 17.63 4.23
CA ASN A 137 -2.41 18.30 3.20
C ASN A 137 -3.53 17.44 2.60
N GLU A 138 -4.46 16.96 3.45
CA GLU A 138 -5.65 16.24 2.96
C GLU A 138 -6.36 17.01 1.86
N THR A 139 -6.60 16.33 0.74
CA THR A 139 -7.44 16.84 -0.35
C THR A 139 -8.53 15.81 -0.66
N VAL A 140 -9.78 16.26 -0.63
CA VAL A 140 -10.94 15.40 -0.89
C VAL A 140 -11.16 15.27 -2.40
N ILE A 141 -11.28 14.02 -2.87
CA ILE A 141 -11.64 13.67 -4.25
C ILE A 141 -13.15 13.43 -4.36
N ILE A 142 -13.68 12.51 -3.54
CA ILE A 142 -15.10 12.19 -3.50
C ILE A 142 -15.55 12.23 -2.05
N ASP A 143 -16.68 12.86 -1.78
CA ASP A 143 -17.27 12.98 -0.45
C ASP A 143 -18.73 12.60 -0.44
N GLY A 144 -19.23 12.12 0.70
CA GLY A 144 -20.64 11.86 0.92
C GLY A 144 -21.17 10.62 0.20
N ILE A 145 -20.34 9.63 -0.10
CA ILE A 145 -20.82 8.30 -0.52
C ILE A 145 -21.55 7.70 0.68
N ASP A 146 -22.74 7.15 0.49
CA ASP A 146 -23.49 6.51 1.57
C ASP A 146 -22.68 5.39 2.21
N GLY A 147 -22.57 5.41 3.54
CA GLY A 147 -21.82 4.45 4.35
C GLY A 147 -22.71 3.71 5.34
N ASN A 148 -22.22 2.58 5.82
CA ASN A 148 -22.87 1.77 6.86
C ASN A 148 -21.79 1.08 7.71
N SER A 149 -22.17 0.22 8.64
CA SER A 149 -21.24 -0.63 9.40
C SER A 149 -20.72 -1.84 8.62
N THR A 150 -21.29 -2.14 7.45
CA THR A 150 -20.90 -3.28 6.58
C THR A 150 -21.12 -2.91 5.11
N HIS A 151 -20.49 -3.66 4.22
CA HIS A 151 -20.55 -3.51 2.77
C HIS A 151 -20.07 -2.13 2.30
N ILE A 152 -18.83 -1.79 2.64
CA ILE A 152 -18.25 -0.50 2.28
C ILE A 152 -17.41 -0.59 1.00
N GLY A 153 -16.87 -1.78 0.65
CA GLY A 153 -15.94 -1.91 -0.47
C GLY A 153 -14.59 -1.27 -0.13
N CYS A 154 -14.31 -0.10 -0.67
CA CYS A 154 -13.15 0.74 -0.40
C CYS A 154 -11.80 0.22 -0.93
N ARG A 155 -11.73 -0.75 -1.84
CA ARG A 155 -10.46 -1.11 -2.47
C ARG A 155 -10.05 -0.04 -3.48
N LEU A 156 -8.78 0.35 -3.45
CA LEU A 156 -8.17 1.31 -4.37
C LEU A 156 -7.12 0.60 -5.23
N LEU A 157 -7.09 0.93 -6.54
CA LEU A 157 -6.08 0.42 -7.46
C LEU A 157 -5.71 1.48 -8.49
N ALA A 158 -4.48 1.93 -8.50
CA ALA A 158 -3.92 2.67 -9.62
C ALA A 158 -3.57 1.69 -10.75
N VAL A 159 -4.38 1.66 -11.80
CA VAL A 159 -4.13 0.77 -12.96
C VAL A 159 -2.99 1.28 -13.84
N ASP A 160 -2.73 2.56 -13.78
CA ASP A 160 -1.61 3.27 -14.39
C ASP A 160 -1.38 4.61 -13.66
N ASN A 161 -0.42 5.43 -14.11
CA ASN A 161 -0.11 6.73 -13.51
C ASN A 161 -1.17 7.83 -13.76
N THR A 162 -2.26 7.51 -14.44
CA THR A 162 -3.34 8.46 -14.76
C THR A 162 -4.72 8.01 -14.27
N THR A 163 -4.85 6.77 -13.79
CA THR A 163 -6.15 6.15 -13.54
C THR A 163 -6.19 5.43 -12.21
N LEU A 164 -7.11 5.84 -11.34
CA LEU A 164 -7.45 5.16 -10.09
C LEU A 164 -8.83 4.53 -10.21
N LEU A 165 -8.94 3.24 -9.92
CA LEU A 165 -10.20 2.54 -9.70
C LEU A 165 -10.47 2.43 -8.21
N ILE A 166 -11.77 2.49 -7.86
CA ILE A 166 -12.23 2.45 -6.48
C ILE A 166 -13.48 1.58 -6.43
N THR A 167 -13.52 0.61 -5.53
CA THR A 167 -14.75 -0.14 -5.27
C THR A 167 -15.53 0.49 -4.15
N THR A 168 -16.85 0.54 -4.27
CA THR A 168 -17.78 0.92 -3.20
C THR A 168 -18.78 -0.20 -2.96
N GLY A 169 -19.11 -0.47 -1.70
CA GLY A 169 -20.15 -1.41 -1.36
C GLY A 169 -21.57 -0.82 -1.49
N ASP A 170 -22.57 -1.65 -1.40
CA ASP A 170 -23.97 -1.22 -1.43
C ASP A 170 -24.43 -0.52 -0.13
N ALA A 171 -23.59 -0.50 0.89
CA ALA A 171 -23.87 0.07 2.21
C ALA A 171 -25.22 -0.41 2.81
N GLN A 172 -25.66 -1.63 2.52
CA GLN A 172 -26.96 -2.21 2.86
C GLN A 172 -28.15 -1.54 2.16
N ASN A 173 -27.92 -0.71 1.16
CA ASN A 173 -28.93 -0.15 0.26
C ASN A 173 -28.81 -0.82 -1.11
N TRP A 174 -29.29 -2.06 -1.19
CA TRP A 174 -29.06 -2.96 -2.33
C TRP A 174 -29.44 -2.35 -3.66
N ASN A 175 -30.60 -1.67 -3.71
CA ASN A 175 -31.14 -1.09 -4.95
C ASN A 175 -30.27 0.05 -5.49
N ALA A 176 -29.47 0.70 -4.63
CA ALA A 176 -28.53 1.72 -5.07
C ALA A 176 -27.48 1.16 -6.04
N SER A 177 -27.18 -0.15 -5.99
CA SER A 177 -26.25 -0.79 -6.91
C SER A 177 -26.68 -0.70 -8.37
N GLN A 178 -27.98 -0.67 -8.65
CA GLN A 178 -28.57 -0.52 -9.99
C GLN A 178 -28.83 0.96 -10.38
N ASP A 179 -28.78 1.91 -9.43
CA ASP A 179 -28.95 3.33 -9.74
C ASP A 179 -27.63 3.92 -10.28
N VAL A 180 -27.62 4.33 -11.54
CA VAL A 180 -26.46 4.95 -12.21
C VAL A 180 -26.04 6.30 -11.61
N ASN A 181 -26.89 6.92 -10.78
CA ASN A 181 -26.58 8.20 -10.11
C ASN A 181 -26.07 8.00 -8.68
N ALA A 182 -26.23 6.82 -8.10
CA ALA A 182 -25.65 6.47 -6.80
C ALA A 182 -24.16 6.11 -6.95
N LEU A 183 -23.37 6.39 -5.91
CA LEU A 183 -21.95 6.03 -5.87
C LEU A 183 -21.69 4.73 -5.08
N THR A 184 -22.72 4.16 -4.44
CA THR A 184 -22.65 2.88 -3.70
C THR A 184 -22.94 1.70 -4.62
N GLY A 185 -22.28 0.56 -4.38
CA GLY A 185 -22.39 -0.64 -5.19
C GLY A 185 -21.83 -0.46 -6.61
N LYS A 186 -20.65 0.15 -6.70
CA LYS A 186 -20.01 0.57 -7.97
C LYS A 186 -18.54 0.22 -8.01
N THR A 187 -17.99 0.16 -9.21
CA THR A 187 -16.60 0.56 -9.44
C THR A 187 -16.60 2.02 -9.92
N LEU A 188 -15.82 2.86 -9.28
CA LEU A 188 -15.63 4.27 -9.65
C LEU A 188 -14.27 4.43 -10.32
N ARG A 189 -14.14 5.43 -11.23
CA ARG A 189 -12.89 5.73 -11.94
C ARG A 189 -12.55 7.21 -11.90
N VAL A 190 -11.35 7.51 -11.43
CA VAL A 190 -10.83 8.85 -11.15
C VAL A 190 -9.60 9.14 -12.01
N ASN A 191 -9.45 10.38 -12.46
CA ASN A 191 -8.24 10.88 -13.08
C ASN A 191 -7.19 11.20 -12.01
N ILE A 192 -6.03 10.55 -12.07
CA ILE A 192 -4.88 10.83 -11.19
C ILE A 192 -3.64 11.27 -11.96
N ASP A 193 -3.79 11.73 -13.20
CA ASP A 193 -2.68 12.30 -13.97
C ASP A 193 -2.17 13.58 -13.28
N LYS A 194 -0.97 13.50 -12.66
CA LYS A 194 -0.36 14.61 -11.91
C LYS A 194 -0.12 15.88 -12.73
N ASP A 195 -0.06 15.74 -14.05
CA ASP A 195 0.18 16.85 -14.98
C ASP A 195 -1.14 17.41 -15.56
N SER A 196 -2.30 16.88 -15.15
CA SER A 196 -3.63 17.29 -15.59
C SER A 196 -4.26 18.33 -14.66
N ASP A 197 -4.87 19.36 -15.22
CA ASP A 197 -5.70 20.32 -14.47
C ASP A 197 -6.96 19.67 -13.87
N ASP A 198 -7.35 18.49 -14.38
CA ASP A 198 -8.52 17.71 -13.94
C ASP A 198 -8.16 16.60 -12.94
N PHE A 199 -7.01 16.68 -12.26
CA PHE A 199 -6.63 15.72 -11.23
C PHE A 199 -7.72 15.60 -10.14
N GLY A 200 -8.10 14.38 -9.79
CA GLY A 200 -9.17 14.08 -8.83
C GLY A 200 -10.58 14.12 -9.42
N SER A 201 -10.76 14.50 -10.69
CA SER A 201 -12.06 14.52 -11.37
C SER A 201 -12.43 13.16 -11.98
N PRO A 202 -13.71 12.93 -12.36
CA PRO A 202 -14.06 11.78 -13.18
C PRO A 202 -13.22 11.74 -14.46
N LYS A 203 -12.81 10.56 -14.92
CA LYS A 203 -12.13 10.47 -16.22
C LYS A 203 -13.09 10.87 -17.35
N SER A 204 -12.56 11.63 -18.31
CA SER A 204 -13.36 12.18 -19.42
C SER A 204 -13.96 11.12 -20.35
N ASP A 205 -13.43 9.90 -20.31
CA ASP A 205 -13.91 8.73 -21.05
C ASP A 205 -14.70 7.73 -20.17
N ASN A 206 -15.17 8.16 -18.99
CA ASN A 206 -16.16 7.41 -18.20
C ASN A 206 -17.47 7.30 -19.00
N PRO A 207 -18.33 6.29 -18.71
CA PRO A 207 -19.67 6.18 -19.35
C PRO A 207 -20.46 7.48 -19.31
N ASN A 208 -20.36 8.21 -18.21
CA ASN A 208 -20.78 9.59 -18.09
C ASN A 208 -19.56 10.42 -17.66
N PRO A 209 -19.03 11.34 -18.51
CA PRO A 209 -17.86 12.16 -18.19
C PRO A 209 -17.97 13.05 -16.96
N ASN A 210 -19.19 13.25 -16.46
CA ASN A 210 -19.45 14.05 -15.24
C ASN A 210 -19.71 13.16 -14.02
N SER A 211 -19.52 11.86 -14.11
CA SER A 211 -19.73 10.88 -13.04
C SER A 211 -18.50 10.02 -12.86
N TYR A 212 -18.18 9.68 -11.61
CA TYR A 212 -17.13 8.72 -11.30
C TYR A 212 -17.52 7.26 -11.64
N VAL A 213 -18.81 6.96 -11.82
CA VAL A 213 -19.32 5.60 -12.05
C VAL A 213 -18.71 5.00 -13.31
N TYR A 214 -18.04 3.86 -13.15
CA TYR A 214 -17.40 3.08 -14.21
C TYR A 214 -18.19 1.82 -14.55
N SER A 215 -18.62 1.08 -13.52
CA SER A 215 -19.52 -0.07 -13.61
C SER A 215 -20.53 -0.08 -12.46
N ILE A 216 -21.62 -0.83 -12.61
CA ILE A 216 -22.73 -0.90 -11.66
C ILE A 216 -23.07 -2.34 -11.28
N GLY A 217 -23.92 -2.51 -10.27
CA GLY A 217 -24.43 -3.85 -9.90
C GLY A 217 -23.47 -4.63 -9.01
N HIS A 218 -22.72 -3.95 -8.15
CA HIS A 218 -21.81 -4.55 -7.18
C HIS A 218 -22.40 -4.55 -5.77
N ARG A 219 -22.06 -5.57 -4.96
CA ARG A 219 -22.49 -5.70 -3.57
C ARG A 219 -21.44 -5.20 -2.59
N ASN A 220 -20.27 -5.83 -2.54
CA ASN A 220 -19.19 -5.53 -1.60
C ASN A 220 -17.86 -6.05 -2.13
N ALA A 221 -17.36 -5.42 -3.19
CA ALA A 221 -16.08 -5.75 -3.79
C ALA A 221 -14.93 -5.25 -2.92
N GLN A 222 -14.01 -6.16 -2.53
CA GLN A 222 -12.93 -5.88 -1.59
C GLN A 222 -11.52 -6.13 -2.14
N GLY A 223 -11.39 -6.67 -3.35
CA GLY A 223 -10.13 -6.85 -4.04
C GLY A 223 -10.16 -6.28 -5.45
N LEU A 224 -9.03 -5.71 -5.89
CA LEU A 224 -8.77 -5.27 -7.26
C LEU A 224 -7.35 -5.61 -7.65
N ALA A 225 -7.16 -6.16 -8.84
CA ALA A 225 -5.84 -6.41 -9.42
C ALA A 225 -5.84 -6.12 -10.91
N VAL A 226 -4.71 -5.66 -11.44
CA VAL A 226 -4.47 -5.54 -12.88
C VAL A 226 -3.42 -6.56 -13.30
N ALA A 227 -3.74 -7.35 -14.32
CA ALA A 227 -2.79 -8.28 -14.93
C ALA A 227 -1.90 -7.56 -15.96
N PRO A 228 -0.75 -8.14 -16.34
CA PRO A 228 0.16 -7.53 -17.32
C PRO A 228 -0.45 -7.27 -18.70
N ASN A 229 -1.52 -7.97 -19.06
CA ASN A 229 -2.29 -7.75 -20.30
C ASN A 229 -3.31 -6.59 -20.19
N GLY A 230 -3.41 -5.95 -19.01
CA GLY A 230 -4.32 -4.82 -18.75
C GLY A 230 -5.72 -5.20 -18.28
N ILE A 231 -6.03 -6.49 -18.12
CA ILE A 231 -7.30 -6.93 -17.54
C ILE A 231 -7.34 -6.58 -16.05
N VAL A 232 -8.45 -5.98 -15.63
CA VAL A 232 -8.72 -5.68 -14.23
C VAL A 232 -9.66 -6.73 -13.67
N TYR A 233 -9.24 -7.40 -12.59
CA TYR A 233 -10.05 -8.35 -11.85
C TYR A 233 -10.55 -7.72 -10.54
N SER A 234 -11.71 -8.18 -10.08
CA SER A 234 -12.28 -7.81 -8.77
C SER A 234 -12.80 -9.04 -8.05
N SER A 235 -12.51 -9.17 -6.75
CA SER A 235 -13.13 -10.15 -5.87
C SER A 235 -14.24 -9.50 -5.05
N GLU A 236 -15.37 -10.18 -4.93
CA GLU A 236 -16.59 -9.65 -4.34
C GLU A 236 -17.29 -10.64 -3.42
N HIS A 237 -17.80 -10.16 -2.28
CA HIS A 237 -18.61 -10.97 -1.37
C HIS A 237 -20.03 -11.13 -1.87
N GLY A 238 -20.48 -12.38 -2.01
CA GLY A 238 -21.89 -12.72 -2.10
C GLY A 238 -22.65 -12.55 -0.76
N PRO A 239 -23.98 -12.68 -0.77
CA PRO A 239 -24.77 -12.47 0.45
C PRO A 239 -24.61 -13.59 1.49
N ASN A 240 -24.79 -14.84 1.11
CA ASN A 240 -24.61 -16.03 1.94
C ASN A 240 -23.74 -17.08 1.27
N ASN A 241 -23.65 -17.01 -0.03
CA ASN A 241 -22.97 -17.86 -1.01
C ASN A 241 -22.63 -16.98 -2.21
N ASP A 242 -22.18 -17.59 -3.30
CA ASP A 242 -21.90 -16.93 -4.57
C ASP A 242 -21.00 -15.68 -4.44
N ASP A 243 -19.90 -15.84 -3.70
CA ASP A 243 -18.79 -14.89 -3.81
C ASP A 243 -18.23 -14.96 -5.23
N GLU A 244 -17.74 -13.84 -5.76
CA GLU A 244 -17.43 -13.70 -7.18
C GLU A 244 -15.98 -13.30 -7.44
N LEU A 245 -15.48 -13.70 -8.60
CA LEU A 245 -14.32 -13.08 -9.26
C LEU A 245 -14.80 -12.56 -10.61
N ASN A 246 -14.68 -11.24 -10.80
CA ASN A 246 -15.15 -10.52 -11.96
C ASN A 246 -14.02 -9.93 -12.79
N ILE A 247 -14.20 -9.80 -14.13
CA ILE A 247 -13.44 -8.85 -14.96
C ILE A 247 -14.22 -7.54 -14.97
N ILE A 248 -13.54 -6.44 -14.61
CA ILE A 248 -14.16 -5.12 -14.52
C ILE A 248 -13.96 -4.33 -15.81
N GLU A 249 -15.07 -3.98 -16.45
CA GLU A 249 -15.10 -3.21 -17.68
C GLU A 249 -16.07 -2.03 -17.59
N SER A 250 -15.86 -1.07 -18.48
CA SER A 250 -16.63 0.18 -18.52
C SER A 250 -18.07 -0.05 -18.96
N ASN A 251 -19.00 0.61 -18.27
CA ASN A 251 -20.44 0.63 -18.62
C ASN A 251 -21.12 -0.73 -18.54
N LEU A 252 -20.59 -1.66 -17.75
CA LEU A 252 -21.18 -2.98 -17.55
C LEU A 252 -21.96 -3.04 -16.23
N ASN A 253 -22.94 -3.97 -16.17
CA ASN A 253 -23.78 -4.26 -15.01
C ASN A 253 -23.51 -5.69 -14.55
N TYR A 254 -23.13 -5.84 -13.25
CA TYR A 254 -22.77 -7.12 -12.63
C TYR A 254 -23.93 -7.74 -11.84
N GLY A 255 -25.14 -7.19 -11.95
CA GLY A 255 -26.41 -7.84 -11.61
C GLY A 255 -26.92 -7.64 -10.19
N TRP A 256 -26.06 -7.42 -9.17
CA TRP A 256 -26.52 -7.23 -7.80
C TRP A 256 -27.57 -6.11 -7.68
N PRO A 257 -28.70 -6.26 -6.94
CA PRO A 257 -29.06 -7.40 -6.10
C PRO A 257 -29.90 -8.48 -6.83
N ASN A 258 -30.23 -8.31 -8.10
CA ASN A 258 -31.15 -9.15 -8.84
C ASN A 258 -30.52 -10.46 -9.36
N VAL A 259 -29.18 -10.48 -9.44
CA VAL A 259 -28.37 -11.64 -9.82
C VAL A 259 -27.30 -11.87 -8.77
N GLN A 260 -27.03 -13.13 -8.43
CA GLN A 260 -26.05 -13.57 -7.46
C GLN A 260 -25.22 -14.71 -8.06
N GLY A 261 -23.94 -14.46 -8.33
CA GLY A 261 -23.11 -15.41 -9.06
C GLY A 261 -23.51 -15.53 -10.52
N PHE A 262 -23.67 -16.77 -11.00
CA PHE A 262 -24.08 -17.03 -12.39
C PHE A 262 -25.60 -16.84 -12.58
N CYS A 263 -25.98 -16.55 -13.81
CA CYS A 263 -27.40 -16.46 -14.22
C CYS A 263 -28.01 -17.85 -14.31
N ASP A 264 -28.34 -18.50 -13.19
CA ASP A 264 -28.72 -19.92 -13.16
C ASP A 264 -30.02 -20.22 -12.38
N ASP A 265 -30.74 -19.18 -11.97
CA ASP A 265 -32.01 -19.25 -11.20
C ASP A 265 -31.86 -19.85 -9.78
N PHE A 266 -30.65 -19.84 -9.21
CA PHE A 266 -30.36 -20.27 -7.83
C PHE A 266 -30.16 -19.13 -6.83
N ALA A 267 -30.36 -17.86 -7.26
CA ALA A 267 -30.26 -16.71 -6.37
C ALA A 267 -31.22 -16.81 -5.16
N ASP A 268 -30.78 -16.24 -4.04
CA ASP A 268 -31.66 -15.95 -2.92
C ASP A 268 -32.54 -14.75 -3.27
N MET A 269 -33.76 -15.03 -3.76
CA MET A 269 -34.71 -14.01 -4.20
C MET A 269 -35.06 -12.94 -3.16
N TYR A 270 -34.62 -13.10 -1.91
CA TYR A 270 -34.83 -12.11 -0.85
C TYR A 270 -34.22 -10.72 -1.18
N TYR A 271 -33.20 -10.71 -1.99
CA TYR A 271 -32.48 -9.49 -2.36
C TYR A 271 -32.94 -8.87 -3.67
N ALA A 272 -33.64 -9.62 -4.53
CA ALA A 272 -34.12 -9.11 -5.81
C ALA A 272 -35.18 -8.01 -5.63
N ASP A 273 -35.19 -7.05 -6.55
CA ASP A 273 -36.23 -5.99 -6.58
C ASP A 273 -37.65 -6.53 -6.79
N ASP A 274 -37.78 -7.59 -7.60
CA ASP A 274 -39.05 -8.30 -7.84
C ASP A 274 -39.08 -9.62 -7.08
N LEU A 275 -39.78 -9.62 -5.97
CA LEU A 275 -40.02 -10.83 -5.14
C LEU A 275 -41.19 -11.69 -5.65
N SER A 276 -41.65 -11.49 -6.88
CA SER A 276 -42.74 -12.29 -7.45
C SER A 276 -42.28 -13.72 -7.70
N SER A 277 -43.22 -14.68 -7.61
CA SER A 277 -42.93 -16.08 -7.92
C SER A 277 -42.69 -16.35 -9.41
N SER A 278 -42.72 -15.32 -10.24
CA SER A 278 -42.42 -15.36 -11.68
C SER A 278 -41.10 -14.74 -12.02
N PHE A 279 -40.32 -14.22 -11.04
CA PHE A 279 -38.98 -13.73 -11.28
C PHE A 279 -38.06 -14.87 -11.73
N SER A 280 -37.34 -14.65 -12.77
CA SER A 280 -36.25 -15.51 -13.27
C SER A 280 -34.99 -14.68 -13.40
N GLU A 281 -33.93 -15.12 -12.77
CA GLU A 281 -32.61 -14.53 -12.86
C GLU A 281 -32.09 -14.58 -14.30
N ASN A 282 -32.28 -15.71 -14.97
CA ASN A 282 -31.96 -15.88 -16.38
C ASN A 282 -32.66 -14.84 -17.27
N ASP A 283 -33.96 -14.63 -17.10
CA ASP A 283 -34.70 -13.63 -17.87
C ASP A 283 -34.17 -12.21 -17.57
N TYR A 284 -33.88 -11.91 -16.30
CA TYR A 284 -33.31 -10.63 -15.90
C TYR A 284 -31.95 -10.38 -16.52
N CYS A 285 -31.07 -11.39 -16.56
CA CYS A 285 -29.76 -11.34 -17.19
C CYS A 285 -29.85 -10.98 -18.68
N GLU A 286 -30.74 -11.66 -19.41
CA GLU A 286 -30.94 -11.41 -20.85
C GLU A 286 -31.53 -10.00 -21.11
N GLU A 287 -32.51 -9.57 -20.31
CA GLU A 287 -33.16 -8.27 -20.47
C GLU A 287 -32.26 -7.08 -20.12
N ASN A 288 -31.32 -7.26 -19.17
CA ASN A 288 -30.50 -6.19 -18.65
C ASN A 288 -29.01 -6.28 -19.09
N ASN A 289 -28.64 -7.27 -19.92
CA ASN A 289 -27.29 -7.53 -20.39
C ASN A 289 -26.31 -7.66 -19.21
N ILE A 290 -26.65 -8.48 -18.23
CA ILE A 290 -25.81 -8.71 -17.05
C ILE A 290 -24.54 -9.47 -17.47
N VAL A 291 -23.42 -9.08 -16.87
CA VAL A 291 -22.14 -9.77 -17.04
C VAL A 291 -21.97 -10.79 -15.92
N GLU A 292 -21.85 -12.05 -16.30
CA GLU A 292 -21.57 -13.12 -15.36
C GLU A 292 -20.14 -13.07 -14.84
N PRO A 293 -19.88 -13.49 -13.59
CA PRO A 293 -18.54 -13.58 -13.05
C PRO A 293 -17.71 -14.64 -13.78
N LEU A 294 -16.39 -14.51 -13.75
CA LEU A 294 -15.47 -15.57 -14.18
C LEU A 294 -15.55 -16.81 -13.29
N TRP A 295 -15.84 -16.59 -12.03
CA TRP A 295 -15.91 -17.62 -11.00
C TRP A 295 -16.90 -17.22 -9.91
N SER A 296 -17.63 -18.20 -9.43
CA SER A 296 -18.45 -18.10 -8.22
C SER A 296 -18.03 -19.18 -7.22
N SER A 297 -18.11 -18.87 -5.92
CA SER A 297 -17.95 -19.88 -4.85
C SER A 297 -19.12 -20.88 -4.82
N GLY A 298 -20.14 -20.66 -5.63
CA GLY A 298 -21.34 -21.49 -5.79
C GLY A 298 -22.26 -21.45 -4.58
N SER A 299 -23.24 -22.33 -4.58
CA SER A 299 -24.33 -22.40 -3.59
C SER A 299 -23.87 -22.82 -2.17
N SER A 300 -22.59 -23.07 -1.96
CA SER A 300 -22.02 -23.30 -0.62
C SER A 300 -21.94 -21.99 0.16
N SER A 301 -21.77 -22.07 1.48
CA SER A 301 -21.59 -20.86 2.29
C SER A 301 -20.41 -20.01 1.79
N THR A 302 -20.58 -18.68 1.76
CA THR A 302 -19.55 -17.69 1.42
C THR A 302 -18.20 -18.05 2.04
N ILE A 303 -17.13 -17.92 1.27
CA ILE A 303 -15.76 -18.02 1.73
C ILE A 303 -15.19 -16.69 2.20
N ALA A 304 -15.85 -15.59 1.84
CA ALA A 304 -15.48 -14.19 2.09
C ALA A 304 -14.10 -13.84 1.49
N PRO A 305 -14.02 -13.72 0.15
CA PRO A 305 -12.81 -13.26 -0.53
C PRO A 305 -12.46 -11.84 -0.06
N SER A 306 -11.19 -11.50 -0.06
CA SER A 306 -10.73 -10.18 0.35
C SER A 306 -9.91 -9.56 -0.78
N ASP A 307 -8.62 -9.38 -0.58
CA ASP A 307 -7.79 -8.81 -1.62
C ASP A 307 -7.35 -9.83 -2.67
N ILE A 308 -6.98 -9.32 -3.84
CA ILE A 308 -6.39 -10.09 -4.94
C ILE A 308 -5.17 -9.38 -5.48
N ILE A 309 -4.16 -10.15 -5.91
CA ILE A 309 -2.97 -9.62 -6.57
C ILE A 309 -2.54 -10.52 -7.72
N TRP A 310 -2.07 -9.92 -8.81
CA TRP A 310 -1.39 -10.66 -9.87
C TRP A 310 0.05 -10.94 -9.47
N TYR A 311 0.45 -12.21 -9.50
CA TYR A 311 1.82 -12.62 -9.19
C TYR A 311 2.54 -13.10 -10.46
N ASP A 312 3.59 -12.40 -10.88
CA ASP A 312 4.37 -12.71 -12.09
C ASP A 312 5.86 -12.96 -11.84
N HIS A 313 6.31 -12.84 -10.59
CA HIS A 313 7.72 -12.99 -10.25
C HIS A 313 8.17 -14.47 -10.30
N PRO A 314 9.34 -14.79 -10.90
CA PRO A 314 9.79 -16.18 -11.05
C PRO A 314 10.32 -16.84 -9.77
N SER A 315 10.41 -16.13 -8.64
CA SER A 315 10.92 -16.70 -7.38
C SER A 315 10.03 -17.80 -6.81
N ILE A 316 8.73 -17.77 -7.09
CA ILE A 316 7.79 -18.83 -6.71
C ILE A 316 7.10 -19.32 -8.00
N PRO A 317 7.70 -20.30 -8.68
CA PRO A 317 7.23 -20.75 -10.01
C PRO A 317 5.77 -21.20 -10.03
N GLU A 318 5.29 -21.82 -8.93
CA GLU A 318 3.89 -22.25 -8.82
C GLU A 318 2.90 -21.11 -8.83
N PHE A 319 3.30 -19.91 -8.39
CA PHE A 319 2.44 -18.73 -8.36
C PHE A 319 2.61 -17.84 -9.59
N GLN A 320 3.67 -18.05 -10.36
CA GLN A 320 3.97 -17.17 -11.51
C GLN A 320 2.84 -17.17 -12.53
N ASN A 321 2.52 -15.99 -13.08
CA ASN A 321 1.43 -15.73 -14.03
C ASN A 321 0.05 -16.20 -13.53
N SER A 322 -0.24 -15.91 -12.26
CA SER A 322 -1.53 -16.25 -11.65
C SER A 322 -2.07 -15.14 -10.76
N LEU A 323 -3.36 -15.18 -10.49
CA LEU A 323 -4.04 -14.33 -9.53
C LEU A 323 -4.08 -15.05 -8.18
N LEU A 324 -3.62 -14.39 -7.14
CA LEU A 324 -3.70 -14.85 -5.76
C LEU A 324 -4.79 -14.09 -5.02
N MET A 325 -5.69 -14.80 -4.34
CA MET A 325 -6.83 -14.23 -3.61
C MET A 325 -6.75 -14.62 -2.13
N THR A 326 -6.70 -13.64 -1.26
CA THR A 326 -6.82 -13.83 0.19
C THR A 326 -8.26 -14.06 0.60
N VAL A 327 -8.48 -14.94 1.56
CA VAL A 327 -9.83 -15.37 1.98
C VAL A 327 -9.99 -15.30 3.49
N LEU A 328 -10.98 -14.53 3.92
CA LEU A 328 -11.23 -14.27 5.34
C LEU A 328 -11.91 -15.46 6.06
N LYS A 329 -13.07 -15.91 5.58
CA LYS A 329 -13.89 -16.88 6.31
C LYS A 329 -13.37 -18.30 6.14
N ALA A 330 -12.97 -18.69 4.94
CA ALA A 330 -12.37 -19.99 4.68
C ALA A 330 -10.87 -20.05 5.05
N LYS A 331 -10.23 -18.92 5.42
CA LYS A 331 -8.87 -18.84 5.96
C LYS A 331 -7.85 -19.55 5.07
N LYS A 332 -7.75 -19.12 3.84
CA LYS A 332 -6.87 -19.72 2.82
C LYS A 332 -6.40 -18.67 1.83
N LEU A 333 -5.37 -19.00 1.07
CA LEU A 333 -5.00 -18.31 -0.17
C LEU A 333 -5.52 -19.16 -1.33
N VAL A 334 -6.17 -18.54 -2.31
CA VAL A 334 -6.62 -19.21 -3.53
C VAL A 334 -5.80 -18.71 -4.70
N ARG A 335 -5.28 -19.61 -5.52
CA ARG A 335 -4.62 -19.28 -6.77
C ARG A 335 -5.52 -19.62 -7.95
N PHE A 336 -5.68 -18.66 -8.86
CA PHE A 336 -6.32 -18.88 -10.17
C PHE A 336 -5.28 -18.77 -11.28
N THR A 337 -5.25 -19.74 -12.17
CA THR A 337 -4.56 -19.65 -13.46
C THR A 337 -5.57 -19.47 -14.57
N PHE A 338 -5.15 -18.87 -15.68
CA PHE A 338 -6.02 -18.46 -16.75
C PHE A 338 -5.52 -18.96 -18.11
N ASN A 339 -6.42 -19.00 -19.08
CA ASN A 339 -6.07 -19.13 -20.48
C ASN A 339 -5.19 -17.95 -20.95
N GLU A 340 -4.63 -18.01 -22.16
CA GLU A 340 -3.76 -16.97 -22.72
C GLU A 340 -4.46 -15.59 -22.81
N ALA A 341 -5.77 -15.55 -23.00
CA ALA A 341 -6.54 -14.32 -23.07
C ALA A 341 -6.79 -13.69 -21.66
N GLY A 342 -6.77 -14.49 -20.60
CA GLY A 342 -7.04 -14.04 -19.22
C GLY A 342 -8.54 -14.01 -18.88
N ASP A 343 -9.41 -14.50 -19.76
CA ASP A 343 -10.87 -14.42 -19.63
C ASP A 343 -11.55 -15.75 -19.27
N VAL A 344 -10.76 -16.82 -19.08
CA VAL A 344 -11.24 -18.14 -18.61
C VAL A 344 -10.29 -18.68 -17.58
N ILE A 345 -10.81 -19.14 -16.45
CA ILE A 345 -10.03 -19.81 -15.41
C ILE A 345 -9.73 -21.24 -15.84
N ASP A 346 -8.43 -21.57 -15.88
CA ASP A 346 -7.94 -22.93 -16.18
C ASP A 346 -7.91 -23.81 -14.91
N THR A 347 -7.42 -23.23 -13.78
CA THR A 347 -7.33 -23.96 -12.51
C THR A 347 -7.59 -23.04 -11.31
N GLU A 348 -8.19 -23.64 -10.27
CA GLU A 348 -8.31 -23.09 -8.92
C GLU A 348 -7.53 -24.00 -7.96
N THR A 349 -6.73 -23.42 -7.08
CA THR A 349 -5.96 -24.24 -6.10
C THR A 349 -5.88 -23.49 -4.76
N ASP A 350 -6.18 -24.20 -3.69
CA ASP A 350 -6.10 -23.69 -2.31
C ASP A 350 -4.73 -23.89 -1.71
N PHE A 351 -4.22 -22.88 -0.99
CA PHE A 351 -2.96 -22.91 -0.24
C PHE A 351 -3.18 -22.41 1.19
N PHE A 352 -2.33 -22.87 2.12
CA PHE A 352 -2.21 -22.36 3.50
C PHE A 352 -3.54 -22.36 4.28
N GLN A 353 -4.39 -23.37 4.05
CA GLN A 353 -5.70 -23.41 4.70
C GLN A 353 -5.58 -23.56 6.22
N TYR A 354 -6.13 -22.57 6.96
CA TYR A 354 -6.14 -22.47 8.43
C TYR A 354 -4.77 -22.22 9.09
N GLU A 355 -3.71 -21.86 8.34
CA GLU A 355 -2.38 -21.63 8.92
C GLU A 355 -2.36 -20.37 9.82
N TRP A 356 -2.78 -19.22 9.29
CA TRP A 356 -2.67 -17.92 9.99
C TRP A 356 -4.03 -17.27 10.31
N GLY A 357 -5.12 -17.99 10.17
CA GLY A 357 -6.46 -17.45 10.36
C GLY A 357 -6.99 -16.70 9.12
N ARG A 358 -7.71 -15.62 9.34
CA ARG A 358 -8.39 -14.83 8.30
C ARG A 358 -7.38 -13.99 7.54
N LEU A 359 -7.13 -14.31 6.27
CA LEU A 359 -6.25 -13.53 5.41
C LEU A 359 -7.00 -12.32 4.87
N ARG A 360 -6.51 -11.11 5.18
CA ARG A 360 -7.17 -9.85 4.78
C ARG A 360 -6.59 -9.29 3.49
N ASP A 361 -5.27 -9.27 3.38
CA ASP A 361 -4.62 -8.50 2.34
C ASP A 361 -3.30 -9.15 1.92
N ILE A 362 -2.82 -8.81 0.73
CA ILE A 362 -1.61 -9.37 0.15
C ILE A 362 -0.85 -8.31 -0.63
N CYS A 363 0.46 -8.21 -0.41
CA CYS A 363 1.33 -7.45 -1.31
C CYS A 363 2.58 -8.25 -1.69
N VAL A 364 3.21 -7.86 -2.78
CA VAL A 364 4.41 -8.51 -3.32
C VAL A 364 5.52 -7.47 -3.44
N ALA A 365 6.69 -7.79 -2.87
CA ALA A 365 7.88 -6.96 -3.05
C ALA A 365 8.49 -7.16 -4.44
N PRO A 366 9.33 -6.24 -4.93
CA PRO A 366 9.99 -6.36 -6.24
C PRO A 366 10.81 -7.64 -6.42
N ASN A 367 11.30 -8.23 -5.33
CA ASN A 367 12.01 -9.51 -5.35
C ASN A 367 11.08 -10.74 -5.28
N GLY A 368 9.77 -10.56 -5.38
CA GLY A 368 8.79 -11.63 -5.40
C GLY A 368 8.47 -12.24 -4.04
N LYS A 369 8.97 -11.70 -2.94
CA LYS A 369 8.50 -12.07 -1.61
C LYS A 369 7.05 -11.63 -1.44
N ILE A 370 6.26 -12.49 -0.81
CA ILE A 370 4.83 -12.25 -0.54
C ILE A 370 4.66 -11.86 0.91
N TYR A 371 3.83 -10.85 1.15
CA TYR A 371 3.40 -10.43 2.48
C TYR A 371 1.90 -10.57 2.61
N LEU A 372 1.46 -11.21 3.70
CA LEU A 372 0.05 -11.47 4.00
C LEU A 372 -0.35 -10.77 5.30
N ALA A 373 -1.40 -9.95 5.27
CA ALA A 373 -1.99 -9.39 6.48
C ALA A 373 -3.11 -10.29 7.01
N THR A 374 -3.17 -10.48 8.34
CA THR A 374 -4.19 -11.30 8.99
C THR A 374 -5.16 -10.49 9.83
N ASN A 375 -6.43 -10.94 9.93
CA ASN A 375 -7.49 -10.34 10.73
C ASN A 375 -8.10 -11.34 11.71
N GLY A 376 -7.22 -11.96 12.53
CA GLY A 376 -7.62 -12.87 13.59
C GLY A 376 -8.22 -14.19 13.13
N ASN A 377 -8.85 -14.88 14.05
CA ASN A 377 -9.43 -16.19 13.81
C ASN A 377 -10.95 -16.20 13.66
N SER A 378 -11.61 -15.10 13.96
CA SER A 378 -13.08 -14.99 13.96
C SER A 378 -13.53 -13.59 13.54
N TRP A 379 -14.82 -13.45 13.28
CA TRP A 379 -15.48 -12.16 13.15
C TRP A 379 -16.39 -11.92 14.35
N PRO A 380 -16.37 -10.75 14.98
CA PRO A 380 -15.40 -9.64 14.79
C PRO A 380 -13.97 -10.07 15.06
N SER A 381 -13.00 -9.37 14.47
CA SER A 381 -11.58 -9.70 14.61
C SER A 381 -11.12 -9.66 16.07
N GLN A 382 -10.38 -10.71 16.50
CA GLN A 382 -9.84 -10.85 17.86
C GLN A 382 -8.34 -11.25 17.87
N GLY A 383 -7.65 -10.95 16.74
CA GLY A 383 -6.25 -11.36 16.56
C GLY A 383 -6.07 -12.87 16.30
N PRO A 384 -4.87 -13.32 15.92
CA PRO A 384 -3.73 -12.46 15.66
C PRO A 384 -3.98 -11.49 14.50
N ASN A 385 -3.38 -10.30 14.57
CA ASN A 385 -3.34 -9.32 13.50
C ASN A 385 -1.86 -9.05 13.23
N GLU A 386 -1.35 -9.66 12.20
CA GLU A 386 0.09 -9.74 11.92
C GLU A 386 0.34 -9.63 10.42
N ILE A 387 1.58 -9.36 10.05
CA ILE A 387 2.06 -9.45 8.68
C ILE A 387 3.05 -10.62 8.62
N ILE A 388 2.78 -11.56 7.72
CA ILE A 388 3.58 -12.76 7.44
C ILE A 388 4.34 -12.54 6.14
N GLU A 389 5.64 -12.82 6.13
CA GLU A 389 6.49 -12.86 4.93
C GLU A 389 6.66 -14.30 4.47
N LEU A 390 6.53 -14.56 3.16
CA LEU A 390 6.79 -15.83 2.50
C LEU A 390 7.81 -15.64 1.38
N TRP A 391 8.80 -16.53 1.31
CA TRP A 391 9.80 -16.49 0.25
C TRP A 391 10.38 -17.86 -0.06
N ASN A 392 11.01 -18.01 -1.22
CA ASN A 392 11.74 -19.21 -1.62
C ASN A 392 13.24 -19.02 -1.36
N ASP A 393 13.80 -19.75 -0.37
CA ASP A 393 15.22 -19.69 -0.02
C ASP A 393 16.14 -20.24 -1.12
N ASP A 394 15.63 -21.12 -1.96
CA ASP A 394 16.41 -21.73 -3.03
C ASP A 394 16.49 -20.86 -4.29
N TYR A 395 15.70 -19.77 -4.34
CA TYR A 395 15.73 -18.86 -5.48
C TYR A 395 16.96 -17.96 -5.45
N VAL A 396 17.73 -18.01 -6.54
CA VAL A 396 18.92 -17.17 -6.70
C VAL A 396 18.58 -15.94 -7.52
N TYR A 397 18.55 -14.81 -6.83
CA TYR A 397 18.29 -13.52 -7.48
C TYR A 397 19.41 -13.14 -8.44
N ALA A 398 19.07 -12.61 -9.61
CA ALA A 398 20.03 -11.94 -10.47
C ALA A 398 20.60 -10.71 -9.73
N ALA A 399 21.85 -10.38 -10.01
CA ALA A 399 22.44 -9.14 -9.51
C ALA A 399 21.65 -7.93 -10.03
N THR A 400 21.30 -7.03 -9.13
CA THR A 400 20.66 -5.74 -9.41
C THR A 400 21.49 -4.61 -8.80
N PHE A 401 21.20 -3.37 -9.10
CA PHE A 401 22.08 -2.26 -8.75
C PHE A 401 21.27 -1.07 -8.21
N TYR A 402 21.82 -0.41 -7.18
CA TYR A 402 21.34 0.89 -6.70
C TYR A 402 22.28 2.01 -7.12
N CYS A 403 21.71 3.16 -7.44
CA CYS A 403 22.44 4.40 -7.60
C CYS A 403 22.71 5.03 -6.23
N THR A 404 23.98 5.17 -5.86
CA THR A 404 24.40 5.82 -4.61
C THR A 404 25.29 7.03 -4.91
N LEU A 405 25.57 7.83 -3.88
CA LEU A 405 26.52 8.96 -4.00
C LEU A 405 27.94 8.53 -4.38
N GLU A 406 28.28 7.26 -4.15
CA GLU A 406 29.61 6.69 -4.47
C GLU A 406 29.61 5.95 -5.81
N GLY A 407 28.47 5.92 -6.51
CA GLY A 407 28.26 5.21 -7.76
C GLY A 407 27.28 4.04 -7.61
N CYS A 408 27.31 3.12 -8.57
CA CYS A 408 26.42 1.96 -8.58
C CYS A 408 26.93 0.87 -7.62
N VAL A 409 26.03 0.40 -6.76
CA VAL A 409 26.27 -0.69 -5.82
C VAL A 409 25.45 -1.91 -6.24
N GLU A 410 26.14 -3.04 -6.42
CA GLU A 410 25.49 -4.34 -6.71
C GLU A 410 24.86 -4.94 -5.46
N VAL A 411 23.64 -5.46 -5.62
CA VAL A 411 22.93 -6.24 -4.61
C VAL A 411 22.43 -7.55 -5.21
N SER A 412 22.32 -8.58 -4.39
CA SER A 412 21.93 -9.94 -4.82
C SER A 412 20.62 -10.39 -4.16
N ASP A 413 19.78 -9.45 -3.76
CA ASP A 413 18.48 -9.66 -3.12
C ASP A 413 17.29 -9.35 -4.05
N GLY A 414 17.56 -8.98 -5.30
CA GLY A 414 16.57 -8.61 -6.31
C GLY A 414 15.90 -7.25 -6.07
N MET A 415 16.41 -6.43 -5.16
CA MET A 415 15.80 -5.17 -4.76
C MET A 415 16.41 -3.94 -5.43
N GLY A 416 17.50 -4.08 -6.18
CA GLY A 416 18.16 -2.95 -6.86
C GLY A 416 17.27 -2.34 -7.95
N GLU A 417 17.35 -1.02 -8.11
CA GLU A 417 16.55 -0.23 -9.05
C GLU A 417 16.87 -0.53 -10.53
N PHE A 418 18.09 -1.03 -10.79
CA PHE A 418 18.59 -1.29 -12.15
C PHE A 418 18.97 -2.77 -12.33
N SER A 419 18.59 -3.34 -13.46
CA SER A 419 18.91 -4.73 -13.82
C SER A 419 20.33 -4.89 -14.39
N SER A 420 21.02 -3.81 -14.70
CA SER A 420 22.40 -3.83 -15.20
C SER A 420 23.25 -2.70 -14.62
N ILE A 421 24.56 -2.95 -14.54
CA ILE A 421 25.54 -1.94 -14.09
C ILE A 421 25.57 -0.77 -15.08
N ASP A 422 25.36 -1.00 -16.38
CA ASP A 422 25.38 0.03 -17.40
C ASP A 422 24.17 0.98 -17.26
N ASP A 423 22.96 0.45 -17.02
CA ASP A 423 21.75 1.25 -16.78
C ASP A 423 21.89 2.08 -15.51
N CYS A 424 22.35 1.47 -14.44
CA CYS A 424 22.65 2.17 -13.19
C CYS A 424 23.68 3.28 -13.42
N THR A 425 24.81 2.99 -14.10
CA THR A 425 25.86 3.95 -14.36
C THR A 425 25.35 5.11 -15.20
N ASN A 426 24.54 4.84 -16.22
CA ASN A 426 23.94 5.88 -17.04
C ASN A 426 22.98 6.77 -16.24
N ALA A 427 22.17 6.20 -15.37
CA ALA A 427 21.28 6.95 -14.49
C ALA A 427 22.04 7.76 -13.44
N CYS A 428 23.08 7.18 -12.82
CA CYS A 428 23.89 7.83 -11.81
C CYS A 428 24.82 8.92 -12.39
N THR A 429 25.21 8.83 -13.66
CA THR A 429 26.11 9.81 -14.31
C THR A 429 25.39 10.91 -15.07
N THR A 430 24.10 10.75 -15.31
CA THR A 430 23.29 11.88 -15.77
C THR A 430 22.99 12.77 -14.57
N PRO A 431 23.71 13.88 -14.37
CA PRO A 431 23.15 14.91 -13.52
C PRO A 431 21.84 15.31 -14.22
N THR A 432 20.70 15.11 -13.55
CA THR A 432 19.53 15.89 -13.90
C THR A 432 20.05 17.31 -14.11
N SER A 433 19.94 17.85 -15.31
CA SER A 433 20.36 19.20 -15.62
C SER A 433 19.46 20.15 -14.85
N ILE A 434 19.79 20.33 -13.57
CA ILE A 434 19.52 21.56 -12.88
C ILE A 434 20.35 22.55 -13.71
N SER A 435 19.67 23.46 -14.40
CA SER A 435 20.33 24.58 -15.06
C SER A 435 21.36 25.11 -14.09
N GLU A 436 22.63 25.08 -14.47
CA GLU A 436 23.69 25.73 -13.73
C GLU A 436 23.38 27.25 -13.60
N ASN A 437 22.57 27.58 -12.61
CA ASN A 437 22.95 28.73 -11.82
C ASN A 437 24.17 28.25 -11.06
N SER A 438 25.32 28.76 -11.41
CA SER A 438 26.61 28.49 -10.81
C SER A 438 26.54 28.70 -9.30
N GLU A 439 26.04 27.71 -8.56
CA GLU A 439 26.12 27.69 -7.12
C GLU A 439 27.59 27.43 -6.79
N LYS A 440 28.23 28.46 -6.30
CA LYS A 440 29.59 28.41 -5.80
C LYS A 440 29.68 27.36 -4.71
N THR A 441 30.51 26.36 -4.90
CA THR A 441 30.69 25.26 -3.95
C THR A 441 31.16 25.80 -2.58
N PHE A 442 30.40 25.45 -1.55
CA PHE A 442 30.72 25.74 -0.16
C PHE A 442 31.08 24.45 0.55
N SER A 443 32.20 24.40 1.18
CA SER A 443 32.60 23.27 2.03
C SER A 443 33.29 23.76 3.30
N PHE A 444 33.23 22.97 4.34
CA PHE A 444 33.89 23.23 5.61
C PHE A 444 34.35 21.91 6.24
N TYR A 445 35.42 21.97 6.99
CA TYR A 445 36.05 20.82 7.61
C TYR A 445 36.73 21.16 8.93
N PRO A 446 36.93 20.18 9.83
CA PRO A 446 36.43 18.83 9.77
C PRO A 446 34.91 18.78 9.99
N ASN A 447 34.24 17.84 9.36
CA ASN A 447 32.85 17.53 9.58
C ASN A 447 32.68 16.00 9.50
N PRO A 448 32.39 15.24 10.58
CA PRO A 448 32.05 15.77 11.94
C PRO A 448 33.20 16.50 12.67
N ASN A 449 32.82 17.38 13.59
CA ASN A 449 33.75 18.14 14.46
C ASN A 449 33.41 17.89 15.95
N SER A 450 34.22 18.44 16.87
CA SER A 450 33.97 18.45 18.30
C SER A 450 33.49 19.82 18.78
N THR A 451 32.86 19.87 19.96
CA THR A 451 32.40 21.12 20.60
C THR A 451 33.56 22.10 20.92
N GLU A 452 34.79 21.62 20.98
CA GLU A 452 36.01 22.43 21.21
C GLU A 452 36.85 22.59 19.94
N GLY A 453 36.32 22.16 18.79
CA GLY A 453 37.02 22.16 17.52
C GLY A 453 37.02 23.51 16.80
N GLN A 454 37.77 23.57 15.70
CA GLN A 454 37.77 24.71 14.77
C GLN A 454 37.24 24.26 13.42
N LEU A 455 36.29 25.00 12.88
CA LEU A 455 35.82 24.84 11.49
C LEU A 455 36.66 25.73 10.56
N LEU A 456 37.06 25.16 9.45
CA LEU A 456 37.72 25.85 8.33
C LEU A 456 36.75 25.85 7.15
N PHE A 457 36.50 27.00 6.56
CA PHE A 457 35.55 27.19 5.48
C PHE A 457 36.28 27.38 4.15
N ASN A 458 35.87 26.62 3.15
CA ASN A 458 36.24 26.85 1.76
C ASN A 458 35.08 27.60 1.08
N ILE A 459 35.15 28.91 1.08
CA ILE A 459 34.18 29.84 0.56
C ILE A 459 34.86 31.02 -0.12
N ASP A 460 34.30 31.52 -1.22
CA ASP A 460 34.92 32.65 -1.96
C ASP A 460 34.75 34.00 -1.29
N ALA A 461 33.98 34.08 -0.21
CA ALA A 461 33.79 35.32 0.57
C ALA A 461 34.68 35.31 1.85
N ASP A 462 35.30 36.44 2.17
CA ASP A 462 35.97 36.68 3.43
C ASP A 462 36.03 38.22 3.66
N PRO A 463 35.38 38.74 4.70
CA PRO A 463 34.57 38.07 5.70
C PRO A 463 33.18 37.68 5.16
N PHE A 464 32.53 36.72 5.84
CA PHE A 464 31.14 36.29 5.55
C PHE A 464 30.30 36.21 6.81
N HIS A 465 28.97 36.25 6.65
CA HIS A 465 28.03 36.12 7.73
C HIS A 465 27.61 34.65 7.88
N LEU A 466 27.72 34.08 9.08
CA LEU A 466 27.43 32.70 9.39
C LEU A 466 26.24 32.59 10.36
N GLN A 467 25.30 31.74 10.04
CA GLN A 467 24.23 31.33 10.92
C GLN A 467 24.27 29.80 11.12
N ILE A 468 24.11 29.34 12.36
CA ILE A 468 23.98 27.92 12.71
C ILE A 468 22.61 27.72 13.30
N MET A 469 21.86 26.79 12.76
CA MET A 469 20.49 26.45 13.17
C MET A 469 20.43 24.99 13.64
N ASN A 470 19.57 24.70 14.62
CA ASN A 470 19.30 23.32 15.03
C ASN A 470 18.38 22.63 13.99
N ILE A 471 18.07 21.35 14.22
CA ILE A 471 17.22 20.55 13.32
C ILE A 471 15.76 21.05 13.25
N GLN A 472 15.32 21.91 14.19
CA GLN A 472 14.02 22.58 14.17
C GLN A 472 14.05 23.95 13.43
N GLY A 473 15.18 24.29 12.79
CA GLY A 473 15.35 25.57 12.09
C GLY A 473 15.56 26.79 13.02
N GLN A 474 15.72 26.58 14.33
CA GLN A 474 15.94 27.67 15.28
C GLN A 474 17.40 28.12 15.23
N LEU A 475 17.63 29.43 15.17
CA LEU A 475 18.96 30.00 15.19
C LEU A 475 19.66 29.74 16.55
N VAL A 476 20.76 29.00 16.51
CA VAL A 476 21.59 28.65 17.70
C VAL A 476 22.77 29.58 17.85
N HIS A 477 23.36 29.97 16.74
CA HIS A 477 24.52 30.85 16.73
C HIS A 477 24.58 31.68 15.46
N GLU A 478 25.01 32.94 15.58
CA GLU A 478 25.21 33.85 14.47
C GLU A 478 26.42 34.75 14.71
N GLN A 479 27.31 34.80 13.72
CA GLN A 479 28.41 35.73 13.76
C GLN A 479 29.02 36.05 12.39
N LYS A 480 29.75 37.13 12.31
CA LYS A 480 30.64 37.43 11.18
C LYS A 480 31.93 36.64 11.34
N VAL A 481 32.26 35.82 10.33
CA VAL A 481 33.48 35.00 10.29
C VAL A 481 34.55 35.72 9.46
N GLU A 482 35.76 35.81 9.99
CA GLU A 482 36.91 36.39 9.33
C GLU A 482 38.01 35.33 9.22
N ASN A 483 38.85 35.44 8.19
CA ASN A 483 39.93 34.48 7.90
C ASN A 483 39.43 33.05 7.69
N ARG A 484 38.15 32.89 7.29
CA ARG A 484 37.50 31.57 6.98
C ARG A 484 37.60 30.54 8.11
N ARG A 485 37.61 30.99 9.36
CA ARG A 485 37.76 30.14 10.55
C ARG A 485 36.73 30.48 11.62
N LEU A 486 36.11 29.43 12.19
CA LEU A 486 35.25 29.52 13.35
C LEU A 486 35.77 28.60 14.47
N ASN A 487 35.97 29.13 15.64
CA ASN A 487 36.27 28.34 16.83
C ASN A 487 34.94 27.99 17.52
N LEU A 488 34.69 26.72 17.73
CA LEU A 488 33.43 26.22 18.28
C LEU A 488 33.34 26.30 19.81
N ASN A 489 34.46 26.37 20.52
CA ASN A 489 34.61 26.39 21.98
C ASN A 489 33.33 26.73 22.75
N GLY A 490 32.49 25.74 23.00
CA GLY A 490 31.23 25.87 23.77
C GLY A 490 30.11 26.69 23.09
N LEU A 491 30.22 26.97 21.78
CA LEU A 491 29.16 27.68 21.05
C LEU A 491 27.94 26.82 20.78
N ILE A 492 28.11 25.51 20.58
CA ILE A 492 27.06 24.53 20.27
C ILE A 492 27.37 23.20 20.97
N GLU A 493 26.32 22.45 21.26
CA GLU A 493 26.40 21.10 21.88
C GLU A 493 26.58 20.02 20.84
N ASN A 494 26.74 18.76 21.28
CA ASN A 494 26.71 17.60 20.36
C ASN A 494 25.40 17.52 19.63
N GLY A 495 25.44 17.36 18.33
CA GLY A 495 24.20 17.32 17.53
C GLY A 495 24.44 17.51 16.03
N VAL A 496 23.33 17.58 15.32
CA VAL A 496 23.28 17.89 13.88
C VAL A 496 22.74 19.33 13.74
N TYR A 497 23.39 20.12 12.90
CA TYR A 497 23.08 21.52 12.69
C TYR A 497 23.09 21.85 11.20
N PHE A 498 22.27 22.83 10.82
CA PHE A 498 22.34 23.47 9.51
C PHE A 498 23.20 24.73 9.60
N ILE A 499 24.12 24.88 8.68
CA ILE A 499 24.95 26.08 8.56
C ILE A 499 24.50 26.86 7.32
N LYS A 500 24.30 28.16 7.49
CA LYS A 500 24.12 29.10 6.40
C LYS A 500 25.24 30.16 6.42
N ALA A 501 25.96 30.27 5.32
CA ALA A 501 27.02 31.24 5.12
C ALA A 501 26.72 32.11 3.90
N ASN A 502 26.24 33.32 4.10
CA ASN A 502 25.63 34.18 3.06
C ASN A 502 24.52 33.47 2.30
N SER A 503 24.76 33.10 1.04
CA SER A 503 23.79 32.33 0.18
C SER A 503 24.06 30.83 0.15
N TYR A 504 25.02 30.31 0.94
CA TYR A 504 25.43 28.92 0.96
C TYR A 504 24.82 28.18 2.15
N ASN A 505 24.46 26.94 1.97
CA ASN A 505 23.93 26.07 3.02
C ASN A 505 24.76 24.80 3.17
N GLY A 506 24.85 24.28 4.40
CA GLY A 506 25.56 23.04 4.68
C GLY A 506 25.09 22.37 5.96
N LYS A 507 25.43 21.09 6.16
CA LYS A 507 25.12 20.31 7.35
C LYS A 507 26.37 20.11 8.20
N LEU A 508 26.34 20.50 9.48
CA LEU A 508 27.40 20.32 10.46
C LEU A 508 27.02 19.25 11.47
N ILE A 509 27.96 18.33 11.74
CA ILE A 509 27.81 17.30 12.78
C ILE A 509 28.83 17.57 13.87
N ILE A 510 28.38 17.68 15.13
CA ILE A 510 29.22 17.82 16.32
C ILE A 510 29.09 16.53 17.14
N LYS A 511 30.26 15.94 17.50
CA LYS A 511 30.37 14.70 18.27
C LYS A 511 31.07 14.93 19.60
#